data_a3019ca5b4d83d5312a369038c462c45
#
_entry.id   a3019ca5b4d83d5312a369038c462c45
#
_cell.length_a   1.000
_cell.length_b   1.000
_cell.length_c   1.000
_cell.angle_alpha   90.00
_cell.angle_beta   90.00
_cell.angle_gamma   90.00
#
_symmetry.space_group_name_H-M   'P 1'
#
loop_
_entity.id
_entity.type
_entity.pdbx_description
1 polymer ?
#
loop_
_entity_poly.entity_id
_entity_poly.type
_entity_poly.pdbx_seq_one_letter_code
_entity_poly.pdbx_strand_id
1 'polypeptide(L)'
;MSEAAGTGVIGTLTAKTPIGEAVLGLVIVAVTAVLFFTAEGLYSASQSVGSRFQNLMDYTASSDDKALAIHQDLTKYPEAKPILLSENEPSGIEFAYSFWLYINPNTFGSDDVLYHVWHKGYGCVWPLMGPGVFIRGSTNAMRVVMNTFENPYTYVDVPNIPIRKWFHVVLNCKKGGLEIHINGNLTNKIRFDKTLPYLNYQDIILFSNANYTISGSTTPSLGSETLRVSGAFKGFMSEFIYTRYAMSFTEIQTLLNMGPSSKVKTQVLELPPYLADNWWANNASS
;
A
#
# COMPACT_ATOMS: atom_id res chain seq x y z
N MET A 1 -53.05 53.06 -12.87
CA MET A 1 -51.81 52.59 -12.20
C MET A 1 -51.48 51.24 -12.83
N SER A 2 -50.47 51.26 -13.72
CA SER A 2 -50.05 50.10 -14.49
C SER A 2 -48.93 49.42 -13.72
N GLU A 3 -49.16 48.19 -13.32
CA GLU A 3 -48.13 47.34 -12.73
C GLU A 3 -47.24 46.79 -13.86
N ALA A 4 -46.00 47.23 -13.89
CA ALA A 4 -45.00 46.75 -14.83
C ALA A 4 -44.58 45.33 -14.36
N ALA A 5 -45.10 44.31 -15.04
CA ALA A 5 -44.65 42.92 -14.88
C ALA A 5 -43.19 42.80 -15.27
N GLY A 6 -42.35 42.43 -14.32
CA GLY A 6 -40.95 42.15 -14.53
C GLY A 6 -40.76 40.95 -15.47
N THR A 7 -40.43 41.22 -16.71
CA THR A 7 -40.05 40.24 -17.71
C THR A 7 -38.59 39.81 -17.51
N GLY A 8 -38.34 39.09 -16.42
CA GLY A 8 -37.06 38.37 -16.24
C GLY A 8 -37.16 36.98 -16.91
N VAL A 9 -36.02 36.41 -17.26
CA VAL A 9 -35.90 35.05 -17.87
C VAL A 9 -36.73 33.98 -17.09
N ILE A 10 -36.90 34.18 -15.79
CA ILE A 10 -37.75 33.33 -14.92
C ILE A 10 -39.24 33.50 -15.23
N GLY A 11 -39.69 34.70 -15.59
CA GLY A 11 -41.10 34.95 -15.94
C GLY A 11 -41.51 34.26 -17.24
N THR A 12 -40.65 34.11 -18.20
CA THR A 12 -40.88 33.38 -19.46
C THR A 12 -40.93 31.86 -19.26
N LEU A 13 -40.20 31.33 -18.27
CA LEU A 13 -40.20 29.90 -17.91
C LEU A 13 -41.47 29.45 -17.17
N THR A 14 -42.18 30.39 -16.51
CA THR A 14 -43.41 30.09 -15.75
C THR A 14 -44.69 30.42 -16.52
N ALA A 15 -44.61 31.02 -17.72
CA ALA A 15 -45.76 31.35 -18.53
C ALA A 15 -46.43 30.05 -19.07
N LYS A 16 -47.69 29.82 -18.70
CA LYS A 16 -48.52 28.70 -19.20
C LYS A 16 -48.90 28.93 -20.68
N THR A 17 -47.88 28.98 -21.53
CA THR A 17 -48.06 29.03 -22.99
C THR A 17 -47.38 27.80 -23.60
N PRO A 18 -47.83 27.28 -24.74
CA PRO A 18 -47.20 26.12 -25.37
C PRO A 18 -45.69 26.32 -25.64
N ILE A 19 -45.30 27.58 -25.90
CA ILE A 19 -43.88 27.95 -26.09
C ILE A 19 -43.11 27.93 -24.76
N GLY A 20 -43.70 28.39 -23.67
CA GLY A 20 -43.09 28.37 -22.33
C GLY A 20 -42.86 26.96 -21.83
N GLU A 21 -43.81 26.06 -22.06
CA GLU A 21 -43.67 24.64 -21.70
C GLU A 21 -42.60 23.94 -22.53
N ALA A 22 -42.49 24.25 -23.82
CA ALA A 22 -41.43 23.73 -24.69
C ALA A 22 -40.03 24.23 -24.25
N VAL A 23 -39.90 25.51 -23.90
CA VAL A 23 -38.64 26.08 -23.38
C VAL A 23 -38.29 25.47 -22.05
N LEU A 24 -39.24 25.30 -21.13
CA LEU A 24 -38.99 24.63 -19.85
C LEU A 24 -38.53 23.18 -20.05
N GLY A 25 -39.16 22.44 -20.93
CA GLY A 25 -38.76 21.09 -21.30
C GLY A 25 -37.30 21.03 -21.83
N LEU A 26 -36.93 21.96 -22.70
CA LEU A 26 -35.56 22.07 -23.22
C LEU A 26 -34.55 22.38 -22.11
N VAL A 27 -34.89 23.27 -21.19
CA VAL A 27 -34.00 23.61 -20.04
C VAL A 27 -33.84 22.42 -19.14
N ILE A 28 -34.88 21.67 -18.83
CA ILE A 28 -34.81 20.45 -18.01
C ILE A 28 -33.91 19.41 -18.68
N VAL A 29 -34.08 19.18 -19.99
CA VAL A 29 -33.21 18.24 -20.74
C VAL A 29 -31.75 18.70 -20.72
N ALA A 30 -31.49 19.99 -20.90
CA ALA A 30 -30.11 20.52 -20.86
C ALA A 30 -29.48 20.36 -19.47
N VAL A 31 -30.21 20.67 -18.40
CA VAL A 31 -29.73 20.52 -17.02
C VAL A 31 -29.48 19.05 -16.68
N THR A 32 -30.41 18.16 -17.05
CA THR A 32 -30.20 16.71 -16.82
C THR A 32 -29.03 16.15 -17.60
N ALA A 33 -28.82 16.59 -18.85
CA ALA A 33 -27.68 16.21 -19.65
C ALA A 33 -26.34 16.68 -18.99
N VAL A 34 -26.28 17.93 -18.53
CA VAL A 34 -25.09 18.46 -17.82
C VAL A 34 -24.82 17.68 -16.53
N LEU A 35 -25.85 17.40 -15.74
CA LEU A 35 -25.72 16.61 -14.51
C LEU A 35 -25.24 15.17 -14.82
N PHE A 36 -25.76 14.57 -15.88
CA PHE A 36 -25.35 13.23 -16.29
C PHE A 36 -23.86 13.20 -16.71
N PHE A 37 -23.44 14.10 -17.60
CA PHE A 37 -22.03 14.16 -18.03
C PHE A 37 -21.06 14.53 -16.91
N THR A 38 -21.48 15.39 -15.98
CA THR A 38 -20.63 15.71 -14.81
C THR A 38 -20.53 14.50 -13.87
N ALA A 39 -21.61 13.78 -13.62
CA ALA A 39 -21.62 12.57 -12.82
C ALA A 39 -20.76 11.47 -13.46
N GLU A 40 -20.89 11.26 -14.78
CA GLU A 40 -20.09 10.29 -15.52
C GLU A 40 -18.60 10.68 -15.52
N GLY A 41 -18.27 11.96 -15.68
CA GLY A 41 -16.90 12.47 -15.56
C GLY A 41 -16.31 12.26 -14.18
N LEU A 42 -17.06 12.52 -13.10
CA LEU A 42 -16.65 12.25 -11.74
C LEU A 42 -16.49 10.76 -11.45
N TYR A 43 -17.39 9.93 -11.96
CA TYR A 43 -17.32 8.48 -11.82
C TYR A 43 -16.10 7.92 -12.55
N SER A 44 -15.84 8.33 -13.81
CA SER A 44 -14.67 7.90 -14.56
C SER A 44 -13.36 8.38 -13.92
N ALA A 45 -13.33 9.60 -13.39
CA ALA A 45 -12.17 10.10 -12.64
C ALA A 45 -11.93 9.29 -11.37
N SER A 46 -12.99 8.94 -10.62
CA SER A 46 -12.85 8.09 -9.42
C SER A 46 -12.38 6.67 -9.75
N GLN A 47 -12.86 6.09 -10.83
CA GLN A 47 -12.41 4.79 -11.34
C GLN A 47 -10.93 4.84 -11.77
N SER A 48 -10.50 5.89 -12.46
CA SER A 48 -9.11 6.04 -12.89
C SER A 48 -8.16 6.18 -11.71
N VAL A 49 -8.57 6.85 -10.64
CA VAL A 49 -7.80 6.94 -9.39
C VAL A 49 -7.75 5.60 -8.69
N GLY A 50 -8.87 4.89 -8.59
CA GLY A 50 -8.92 3.55 -7.98
C GLY A 50 -8.10 2.50 -8.73
N SER A 51 -8.00 2.59 -10.06
CA SER A 51 -7.19 1.66 -10.87
C SER A 51 -5.68 1.93 -10.81
N ARG A 52 -5.27 3.11 -10.33
CA ARG A 52 -3.84 3.46 -10.14
C ARG A 52 -3.23 2.81 -8.91
N PHE A 53 -4.03 2.54 -7.89
CA PHE A 53 -3.59 1.92 -6.65
C PHE A 53 -3.89 0.43 -6.68
N GLN A 54 -2.84 -0.38 -6.66
CA GLN A 54 -2.99 -1.82 -6.49
C GLN A 54 -3.03 -2.15 -5.01
N ASN A 55 -4.20 -2.55 -4.51
CA ASN A 55 -4.37 -2.93 -3.12
C ASN A 55 -3.86 -4.37 -2.90
N LEU A 56 -2.73 -4.47 -2.21
CA LEU A 56 -2.12 -5.74 -1.84
C LEU A 56 -2.79 -6.35 -0.60
N MET A 57 -3.12 -5.50 0.40
CA MET A 57 -3.80 -5.89 1.63
C MET A 57 -4.68 -4.74 2.11
N ASP A 58 -6.00 -4.96 2.21
CA ASP A 58 -7.03 -3.96 2.60
C ASP A 58 -7.53 -4.13 4.04
N TYR A 59 -6.78 -4.83 4.86
CA TYR A 59 -7.11 -5.12 6.25
C TYR A 59 -5.89 -4.90 7.15
N THR A 60 -6.12 -4.96 8.47
CA THR A 60 -5.07 -4.94 9.48
C THR A 60 -4.66 -6.37 9.83
N ALA A 61 -3.37 -6.65 9.71
CA ALA A 61 -2.75 -7.92 10.08
C ALA A 61 -1.84 -7.76 11.30
N SER A 62 -1.82 -8.76 12.18
CA SER A 62 -0.93 -8.85 13.33
C SER A 62 0.37 -9.55 12.94
N SER A 63 1.49 -9.09 13.51
CA SER A 63 2.77 -9.79 13.39
C SER A 63 2.84 -11.08 14.21
N ASP A 64 1.88 -11.29 15.14
CA ASP A 64 1.78 -12.54 15.92
C ASP A 64 1.09 -13.66 15.11
N ASP A 65 0.47 -13.31 13.98
CA ASP A 65 -0.06 -14.28 13.04
C ASP A 65 1.08 -15.02 12.30
N LYS A 66 0.71 -16.08 11.57
CA LYS A 66 1.67 -16.74 10.68
C LYS A 66 2.15 -15.76 9.61
N ALA A 67 3.39 -15.95 9.17
CA ALA A 67 3.94 -15.19 8.05
C ALA A 67 2.96 -15.22 6.86
N LEU A 68 2.72 -14.04 6.28
CA LEU A 68 1.84 -13.87 5.13
C LEU A 68 2.68 -13.76 3.87
N ALA A 69 2.30 -14.48 2.83
CA ALA A 69 2.87 -14.34 1.50
C ALA A 69 1.83 -13.75 0.56
N ILE A 70 2.18 -12.68 -0.14
CA ILE A 70 1.42 -12.15 -1.27
C ILE A 70 2.09 -12.70 -2.53
N HIS A 71 1.49 -13.76 -3.04
CA HIS A 71 2.02 -14.50 -4.17
C HIS A 71 1.92 -13.68 -5.47
N GLN A 72 2.92 -13.85 -6.33
CA GLN A 72 3.01 -13.18 -7.62
C GLN A 72 2.66 -14.09 -8.79
N ASP A 73 2.70 -15.40 -8.61
CA ASP A 73 2.53 -16.39 -9.67
C ASP A 73 1.09 -16.94 -9.69
N LEU A 74 0.27 -16.42 -10.62
CA LEU A 74 -1.12 -16.87 -10.84
C LEU A 74 -1.22 -18.32 -11.31
N THR A 75 -0.13 -18.89 -11.83
CA THR A 75 -0.16 -20.29 -12.29
C THR A 75 -0.12 -21.27 -11.12
N LYS A 76 0.45 -20.86 -9.99
CA LYS A 76 0.56 -21.65 -8.77
C LYS A 76 -0.48 -21.32 -7.72
N TYR A 77 -0.88 -20.04 -7.64
CA TYR A 77 -1.75 -19.52 -6.61
C TYR A 77 -2.88 -18.71 -7.25
N PRO A 78 -4.13 -19.20 -7.24
CA PRO A 78 -5.27 -18.49 -7.83
C PRO A 78 -5.52 -17.11 -7.19
N GLU A 79 -5.17 -16.94 -5.90
CA GLU A 79 -5.30 -15.71 -5.13
C GLU A 79 -4.08 -14.77 -5.29
N ALA A 80 -3.12 -15.10 -6.14
CA ALA A 80 -1.94 -14.27 -6.35
C ALA A 80 -2.31 -12.86 -6.81
N LYS A 81 -1.55 -11.88 -6.36
CA LYS A 81 -1.69 -10.47 -6.72
C LYS A 81 -0.40 -9.98 -7.41
N PRO A 82 -0.23 -10.26 -8.71
CA PRO A 82 0.96 -9.85 -9.44
C PRO A 82 1.15 -8.34 -9.39
N ILE A 83 2.34 -7.92 -9.04
CA ILE A 83 2.73 -6.51 -9.07
C ILE A 83 2.96 -6.10 -10.52
N LEU A 84 2.25 -5.07 -10.94
CA LEU A 84 2.39 -4.50 -12.28
C LEU A 84 3.76 -3.81 -12.42
N LEU A 85 4.35 -3.91 -13.61
CA LEU A 85 5.61 -3.25 -13.94
C LEU A 85 5.46 -1.73 -13.88
N SER A 86 6.59 -1.04 -13.67
CA SER A 86 6.66 0.42 -13.67
C SER A 86 6.10 1.02 -14.96
N GLU A 87 5.39 2.14 -14.86
CA GLU A 87 4.92 2.91 -16.02
C GLU A 87 6.01 3.75 -16.68
N ASN A 88 7.07 4.07 -15.95
CA ASN A 88 8.08 5.03 -16.38
C ASN A 88 9.40 4.35 -16.76
N GLU A 89 9.33 3.42 -17.67
CA GLU A 89 10.49 2.65 -18.13
C GLU A 89 11.57 3.45 -18.87
N PRO A 90 11.26 4.51 -19.67
CA PRO A 90 12.31 5.23 -20.40
C PRO A 90 13.27 5.99 -19.49
N SER A 91 12.82 6.39 -18.29
CA SER A 91 13.61 7.20 -17.34
C SER A 91 14.13 6.42 -16.16
N GLY A 92 13.80 5.15 -16.04
CA GLY A 92 14.15 4.30 -14.92
C GLY A 92 12.94 3.71 -14.22
N ILE A 93 13.19 2.95 -13.16
CA ILE A 93 12.19 2.21 -12.42
C ILE A 93 11.53 3.12 -11.42
N GLU A 94 10.26 3.44 -11.63
CA GLU A 94 9.44 4.19 -10.68
C GLU A 94 8.37 3.29 -10.09
N PHE A 95 8.25 3.30 -8.78
CA PHE A 95 7.22 2.58 -8.05
C PHE A 95 7.05 3.17 -6.66
N ALA A 96 5.94 2.87 -6.01
CA ALA A 96 5.81 3.16 -4.59
C ALA A 96 5.06 2.07 -3.84
N TYR A 97 5.39 1.94 -2.56
CA TYR A 97 4.68 1.13 -1.58
C TYR A 97 4.20 2.03 -0.46
N SER A 98 2.95 1.91 -0.09
CA SER A 98 2.32 2.66 0.99
C SER A 98 1.73 1.68 1.99
N PHE A 99 1.95 1.90 3.28
CA PHE A 99 1.43 1.04 4.34
C PHE A 99 1.39 1.76 5.69
N TRP A 100 0.57 1.25 6.58
CA TRP A 100 0.47 1.71 7.96
C TRP A 100 1.15 0.74 8.90
N LEU A 101 1.88 1.25 9.88
CA LEU A 101 2.52 0.45 10.93
C LEU A 101 2.09 0.93 12.32
N TYR A 102 1.95 -0.05 13.21
CA TYR A 102 1.83 0.16 14.64
C TYR A 102 2.85 -0.73 15.35
N ILE A 103 3.82 -0.13 16.03
CA ILE A 103 4.92 -0.86 16.66
C ILE A 103 4.69 -0.93 18.17
N ASN A 104 4.73 -2.16 18.68
CA ASN A 104 4.66 -2.40 20.12
C ASN A 104 6.05 -2.20 20.74
N PRO A 105 6.17 -1.57 21.91
CA PRO A 105 7.43 -1.43 22.65
C PRO A 105 8.18 -2.74 22.88
N ASN A 106 7.48 -3.86 22.99
CA ASN A 106 8.08 -5.19 23.16
C ASN A 106 8.92 -5.66 21.96
N THR A 107 8.92 -4.89 20.87
CA THR A 107 9.86 -5.09 19.73
C THR A 107 11.29 -4.74 20.13
N PHE A 108 11.48 -3.80 21.06
CA PHE A 108 12.79 -3.25 21.38
C PHE A 108 13.43 -3.96 22.58
N GLY A 109 14.74 -4.15 22.51
CA GLY A 109 15.56 -4.78 23.53
C GLY A 109 17.02 -4.30 23.45
N SER A 110 17.94 -5.02 24.08
CA SER A 110 19.36 -4.70 24.09
C SER A 110 20.11 -5.18 22.85
N ASP A 111 19.53 -6.16 22.13
CA ASP A 111 20.23 -6.86 21.07
C ASP A 111 20.20 -6.08 19.75
N ASP A 112 21.34 -5.98 19.09
CA ASP A 112 21.43 -5.34 17.77
C ASP A 112 21.02 -6.34 16.68
N VAL A 113 19.72 -6.55 16.60
CA VAL A 113 19.07 -7.40 15.60
C VAL A 113 18.03 -6.62 14.83
N LEU A 114 17.69 -7.12 13.65
CA LEU A 114 16.62 -6.60 12.82
C LEU A 114 15.39 -7.50 12.95
N TYR A 115 14.24 -6.91 13.22
CA TYR A 115 12.96 -7.59 13.21
C TYR A 115 12.26 -7.34 11.89
N HIS A 116 11.83 -8.40 11.25
CA HIS A 116 11.26 -8.37 9.93
C HIS A 116 9.85 -7.74 9.93
N VAL A 117 9.61 -6.78 9.03
CA VAL A 117 8.28 -6.26 8.72
C VAL A 117 7.76 -6.90 7.44
N TRP A 118 8.40 -6.60 6.32
CA TRP A 118 8.10 -7.21 5.03
C TRP A 118 9.27 -7.05 4.07
N HIS A 119 9.34 -7.90 3.06
CA HIS A 119 10.27 -7.73 1.93
C HIS A 119 9.69 -8.35 0.67
N LYS A 120 10.13 -7.86 -0.47
CA LYS A 120 9.88 -8.47 -1.78
C LYS A 120 11.09 -9.27 -2.19
N GLY A 121 10.95 -10.59 -2.22
CA GLY A 121 12.08 -11.48 -2.47
C GLY A 121 11.72 -12.94 -2.27
N TYR A 122 12.73 -13.77 -2.03
CA TYR A 122 12.54 -15.17 -1.68
C TYR A 122 11.96 -15.32 -0.26
N GLY A 123 11.50 -16.53 0.09
CA GLY A 123 11.09 -16.82 1.46
C GLY A 123 12.18 -16.56 2.51
N CYS A 124 13.45 -16.63 2.11
CA CYS A 124 14.61 -16.14 2.86
C CYS A 124 14.88 -14.68 2.50
N VAL A 125 15.18 -13.84 3.51
CA VAL A 125 15.44 -12.40 3.30
C VAL A 125 16.63 -12.12 2.38
N TRP A 126 17.59 -13.03 2.31
CA TRP A 126 18.82 -12.86 1.52
C TRP A 126 18.78 -13.76 0.28
N PRO A 127 19.29 -13.32 -0.86
CA PRO A 127 19.88 -12.01 -1.18
C PRO A 127 18.89 -10.98 -1.72
N LEU A 128 17.61 -11.33 -1.89
CA LEU A 128 16.62 -10.46 -2.53
C LEU A 128 15.74 -9.74 -1.51
N MET A 129 15.94 -8.43 -1.40
CA MET A 129 15.16 -7.49 -0.58
C MET A 129 14.89 -6.24 -1.40
N GLY A 130 14.06 -6.36 -2.39
CA GLY A 130 13.81 -5.26 -3.30
C GLY A 130 12.38 -4.76 -3.37
N PRO A 131 11.90 -3.95 -2.37
CA PRO A 131 12.54 -3.51 -1.12
C PRO A 131 12.33 -4.47 0.06
N GLY A 132 13.02 -4.17 1.19
CA GLY A 132 12.84 -4.82 2.48
C GLY A 132 12.76 -3.81 3.62
N VAL A 133 11.88 -4.05 4.58
CA VAL A 133 11.63 -3.17 5.74
C VAL A 133 11.81 -3.97 7.02
N PHE A 134 12.59 -3.42 7.95
CA PHE A 134 12.92 -4.03 9.24
C PHE A 134 12.86 -3.00 10.35
N ILE A 135 12.62 -3.44 11.57
CA ILE A 135 12.75 -2.64 12.79
C ILE A 135 14.02 -3.05 13.52
N ARG A 136 14.87 -2.10 13.86
CA ARG A 136 16.09 -2.35 14.60
C ARG A 136 15.78 -2.51 16.09
N GLY A 137 16.18 -3.64 16.67
CA GLY A 137 15.82 -3.98 18.06
C GLY A 137 16.50 -3.11 19.10
N SER A 138 17.79 -2.76 18.89
CA SER A 138 18.58 -1.98 19.83
C SER A 138 18.28 -0.48 19.86
N THR A 139 17.63 0.02 18.79
CA THR A 139 17.35 1.47 18.63
C THR A 139 15.96 1.66 18.03
N ASN A 140 15.34 2.81 18.33
CA ASN A 140 14.07 3.19 17.72
C ASN A 140 14.30 3.64 16.27
N ALA A 141 14.62 2.68 15.41
CA ALA A 141 14.87 2.95 13.99
C ALA A 141 14.23 1.89 13.08
N MET A 142 13.80 2.34 11.92
CA MET A 142 13.34 1.48 10.82
C MET A 142 14.44 1.41 9.76
N ARG A 143 14.89 0.21 9.43
CA ARG A 143 15.81 -0.02 8.32
C ARG A 143 15.04 -0.33 7.05
N VAL A 144 15.31 0.43 6.01
CA VAL A 144 14.81 0.18 4.66
C VAL A 144 15.98 -0.25 3.79
N VAL A 145 15.84 -1.40 3.16
CA VAL A 145 16.84 -2.00 2.27
C VAL A 145 16.30 -1.99 0.85
N MET A 146 17.16 -1.72 -0.11
CA MET A 146 16.86 -1.86 -1.53
C MET A 146 18.01 -2.55 -2.23
N ASN A 147 17.74 -3.63 -2.95
CA ASN A 147 18.71 -4.20 -3.85
C ASN A 147 19.00 -3.24 -4.99
N THR A 148 20.26 -3.09 -5.34
CA THR A 148 20.69 -2.40 -6.55
C THR A 148 21.52 -3.36 -7.41
N PHE A 149 21.75 -3.00 -8.67
CA PHE A 149 22.58 -3.84 -9.56
C PHE A 149 24.04 -3.97 -9.11
N GLU A 150 24.55 -3.01 -8.33
CA GLU A 150 25.91 -3.06 -7.80
C GLU A 150 26.00 -3.70 -6.42
N ASN A 151 25.01 -3.42 -5.56
CA ASN A 151 25.01 -3.88 -4.18
C ASN A 151 23.62 -4.39 -3.77
N PRO A 152 23.48 -5.66 -3.42
CA PRO A 152 22.22 -6.21 -2.93
C PRO A 152 21.83 -5.69 -1.54
N TYR A 153 22.72 -5.02 -0.81
CA TYR A 153 22.47 -4.50 0.54
C TYR A 153 22.71 -2.99 0.63
N THR A 154 21.95 -2.23 -0.14
CA THR A 154 21.91 -0.77 0.00
C THR A 154 20.77 -0.40 0.94
N TYR A 155 21.07 0.30 2.06
CA TYR A 155 20.07 0.57 3.08
C TYR A 155 20.19 1.99 3.65
N VAL A 156 19.14 2.37 4.37
CA VAL A 156 19.12 3.56 5.23
C VAL A 156 18.34 3.26 6.50
N ASP A 157 18.81 3.79 7.62
CA ASP A 157 18.11 3.75 8.90
C ASP A 157 17.35 5.06 9.10
N VAL A 158 16.05 4.94 9.37
CA VAL A 158 15.15 6.04 9.70
C VAL A 158 14.98 6.06 11.21
N PRO A 159 15.62 7.00 11.94
CA PRO A 159 15.55 7.05 13.40
C PRO A 159 14.24 7.65 13.89
N ASN A 160 13.97 7.46 15.17
CA ASN A 160 12.87 8.09 15.90
C ASN A 160 11.47 7.81 15.30
N ILE A 161 11.22 6.54 14.93
CA ILE A 161 9.91 6.13 14.43
C ILE A 161 8.88 6.14 15.57
N PRO A 162 7.58 6.44 15.28
CA PRO A 162 6.52 6.42 16.27
C PRO A 162 6.30 5.03 16.88
N ILE A 163 6.18 4.97 18.22
CA ILE A 163 5.88 3.76 18.97
C ILE A 163 4.52 3.92 19.64
N ARG A 164 3.71 2.85 19.76
CA ARG A 164 2.35 2.84 20.29
C ARG A 164 1.38 3.76 19.56
N LYS A 165 1.68 4.08 18.31
CA LYS A 165 0.82 4.91 17.46
C LYS A 165 0.87 4.35 16.05
N TRP A 166 -0.23 4.45 15.35
CA TRP A 166 -0.25 4.25 13.92
C TRP A 166 0.54 5.36 13.22
N PHE A 167 1.36 4.99 12.28
CA PHE A 167 2.04 5.91 11.39
C PHE A 167 2.09 5.37 9.97
N HIS A 168 2.01 6.27 9.03
CA HIS A 168 2.00 5.99 7.62
C HIS A 168 3.42 5.99 7.08
N VAL A 169 3.75 4.99 6.28
CA VAL A 169 5.05 4.86 5.61
C VAL A 169 4.83 4.78 4.11
N VAL A 170 5.57 5.58 3.36
CA VAL A 170 5.63 5.45 1.90
C VAL A 170 7.07 5.30 1.45
N LEU A 171 7.33 4.23 0.72
CA LEU A 171 8.57 4.01 -0.01
C LEU A 171 8.33 4.44 -1.46
N ASN A 172 8.87 5.58 -1.87
CA ASN A 172 8.60 6.21 -3.15
C ASN A 172 9.85 6.23 -4.01
N CYS A 173 9.94 5.30 -4.95
CA CYS A 173 11.10 5.16 -5.83
C CYS A 173 10.99 6.06 -7.04
N LYS A 174 12.02 6.86 -7.24
CA LYS A 174 12.21 7.76 -8.39
C LYS A 174 13.58 7.52 -9.00
N LYS A 175 13.83 8.09 -10.17
CA LYS A 175 15.12 8.00 -10.87
C LYS A 175 16.34 8.32 -9.98
N GLY A 176 16.22 9.28 -9.06
CA GLY A 176 17.32 9.72 -8.19
C GLY A 176 17.41 8.99 -6.84
N GLY A 177 16.55 8.01 -6.58
CA GLY A 177 16.59 7.26 -5.32
C GLY A 177 15.25 6.83 -4.78
N LEU A 178 15.30 6.05 -3.71
CA LEU A 178 14.13 5.63 -2.95
C LEU A 178 13.90 6.60 -1.79
N GLU A 179 12.84 7.37 -1.88
CA GLU A 179 12.42 8.34 -0.86
C GLU A 179 11.55 7.63 0.18
N ILE A 180 11.81 7.88 1.46
CA ILE A 180 11.07 7.32 2.58
C ILE A 180 10.29 8.45 3.25
N HIS A 181 8.97 8.35 3.21
CA HIS A 181 8.07 9.31 3.83
C HIS A 181 7.45 8.69 5.08
N ILE A 182 7.45 9.44 6.18
CA ILE A 182 6.75 9.10 7.42
C ILE A 182 5.68 10.16 7.68
N ASN A 183 4.43 9.74 7.81
CA ASN A 183 3.28 10.63 7.98
C ASN A 183 3.26 11.78 6.95
N GLY A 184 3.51 11.45 5.69
CA GLY A 184 3.51 12.39 4.58
C GLY A 184 4.78 13.25 4.43
N ASN A 185 5.70 13.20 5.38
CA ASN A 185 6.94 13.99 5.34
C ASN A 185 8.10 13.14 4.83
N LEU A 186 8.89 13.69 3.90
CA LEU A 186 10.14 13.08 3.46
C LEU A 186 11.13 13.06 4.64
N THR A 187 11.50 11.87 5.08
CA THR A 187 12.39 11.68 6.22
C THR A 187 13.81 11.32 5.79
N ASN A 188 13.93 10.34 4.90
CA ASN A 188 15.22 9.84 4.42
C ASN A 188 15.15 9.45 2.95
N LYS A 189 16.33 9.21 2.35
CA LYS A 189 16.44 8.80 0.95
C LYS A 189 17.64 7.89 0.74
N ILE A 190 17.45 6.75 0.09
CA ILE A 190 18.52 5.95 -0.52
C ILE A 190 18.80 6.56 -1.90
N ARG A 191 20.01 7.02 -2.14
CA ARG A 191 20.41 7.62 -3.42
C ARG A 191 20.90 6.56 -4.40
N PHE A 192 20.55 6.75 -5.66
CA PHE A 192 20.97 5.88 -6.77
C PHE A 192 21.87 6.68 -7.74
N ASP A 193 23.01 7.17 -7.24
CA ASP A 193 23.87 8.09 -8.02
C ASP A 193 24.54 7.42 -9.22
N LYS A 194 24.87 6.13 -9.11
CA LYS A 194 25.62 5.37 -10.15
C LYS A 194 24.97 4.04 -10.52
N THR A 195 23.93 3.66 -9.82
CA THR A 195 23.27 2.36 -9.98
C THR A 195 21.76 2.51 -10.06
N LEU A 196 21.07 1.48 -10.47
CA LEU A 196 19.62 1.43 -10.49
C LEU A 196 19.10 0.43 -9.45
N PRO A 197 17.89 0.64 -8.92
CA PRO A 197 17.24 -0.34 -8.07
C PRO A 197 16.96 -1.61 -8.87
N TYR A 198 17.18 -2.76 -8.24
CA TYR A 198 16.87 -4.05 -8.82
C TYR A 198 15.47 -4.49 -8.40
N LEU A 199 14.55 -4.54 -9.35
CA LEU A 199 13.22 -5.12 -9.15
C LEU A 199 13.26 -6.62 -9.41
N ASN A 200 12.67 -7.38 -8.49
CA ASN A 200 12.51 -8.81 -8.63
C ASN A 200 11.04 -9.19 -8.81
N TYR A 201 10.78 -10.40 -9.32
CA TYR A 201 9.43 -10.93 -9.57
C TYR A 201 8.95 -11.90 -8.48
N GLN A 202 9.68 -11.94 -7.36
CA GLN A 202 9.36 -12.85 -6.25
C GLN A 202 8.18 -12.32 -5.42
N ASP A 203 7.71 -13.17 -4.52
CA ASP A 203 6.62 -12.87 -3.61
C ASP A 203 6.95 -11.74 -2.65
N ILE A 204 5.91 -11.14 -2.07
CA ILE A 204 6.07 -10.27 -0.92
C ILE A 204 5.78 -11.08 0.32
N ILE A 205 6.73 -11.11 1.23
CA ILE A 205 6.64 -11.84 2.51
C ILE A 205 6.50 -10.83 3.63
N LEU A 206 5.45 -10.98 4.45
CA LEU A 206 5.21 -10.19 5.65
C LEU A 206 5.42 -11.07 6.88
N PHE A 207 5.96 -10.47 7.96
CA PHE A 207 6.07 -11.05 9.30
C PHE A 207 6.80 -12.40 9.34
N SER A 208 7.91 -12.52 8.60
CA SER A 208 8.72 -13.74 8.64
C SER A 208 9.29 -13.95 10.04
N ASN A 209 9.00 -15.11 10.63
CA ASN A 209 9.54 -15.50 11.93
C ASN A 209 10.87 -16.23 11.85
N ALA A 210 11.47 -16.29 10.68
CA ALA A 210 12.75 -16.96 10.48
C ALA A 210 13.92 -16.14 11.05
N ASN A 211 14.92 -16.82 11.57
CA ASN A 211 16.14 -16.24 12.10
C ASN A 211 17.26 -16.43 11.10
N TYR A 212 17.95 -15.35 10.77
CA TYR A 212 19.08 -15.36 9.83
C TYR A 212 20.26 -14.60 10.41
N THR A 213 21.44 -15.13 10.22
CA THR A 213 22.71 -14.42 10.46
C THR A 213 23.59 -14.60 9.25
N ILE A 214 23.86 -13.52 8.54
CA ILE A 214 24.66 -13.48 7.33
C ILE A 214 25.80 -12.51 7.59
N SER A 215 27.04 -13.01 7.54
CA SER A 215 28.24 -12.21 7.79
C SER A 215 28.90 -11.77 6.49
N GLY A 216 29.43 -10.56 6.47
CA GLY A 216 30.25 -10.07 5.37
C GLY A 216 31.50 -10.88 5.11
N SER A 217 32.01 -11.62 6.11
CA SER A 217 33.14 -12.56 5.92
C SER A 217 32.81 -13.73 4.97
N THR A 218 31.51 -14.12 4.92
CA THR A 218 31.03 -15.18 4.02
C THR A 218 30.32 -14.63 2.79
N THR A 219 29.97 -13.36 2.80
CA THR A 219 29.18 -12.70 1.76
C THR A 219 29.79 -11.32 1.45
N PRO A 220 30.71 -11.23 0.48
CA PRO A 220 31.47 -10.01 0.19
C PRO A 220 30.63 -8.74 -0.05
N SER A 221 29.41 -8.90 -0.57
CA SER A 221 28.49 -7.79 -0.80
C SER A 221 27.96 -7.10 0.46
N LEU A 222 28.13 -7.70 1.65
CA LEU A 222 27.86 -7.08 2.94
C LEU A 222 29.05 -6.26 3.49
N GLY A 223 30.24 -6.40 2.88
CA GLY A 223 31.44 -5.73 3.38
C GLY A 223 31.81 -6.21 4.79
N SER A 224 31.97 -5.26 5.71
CA SER A 224 32.23 -5.56 7.13
C SER A 224 30.99 -5.77 7.98
N GLU A 225 29.80 -5.65 7.39
CA GLU A 225 28.54 -5.71 8.13
C GLU A 225 28.06 -7.15 8.35
N THR A 226 27.21 -7.29 9.34
CA THR A 226 26.48 -8.54 9.62
C THR A 226 24.99 -8.26 9.61
N LEU A 227 24.26 -8.94 8.74
CA LEU A 227 22.81 -8.92 8.71
C LEU A 227 22.28 -9.96 9.70
N ARG A 228 21.75 -9.52 10.83
CA ARG A 228 21.11 -10.39 11.84
C ARG A 228 19.61 -10.07 11.86
N VAL A 229 18.80 -11.01 11.41
CA VAL A 229 17.34 -10.94 11.46
C VAL A 229 16.83 -11.95 12.50
N SER A 230 16.00 -11.50 13.41
CA SER A 230 15.46 -12.32 14.51
C SER A 230 13.92 -12.26 14.53
N GLY A 231 13.30 -12.99 13.61
CA GLY A 231 11.86 -13.09 13.52
C GLY A 231 11.16 -11.77 13.13
N ALA A 232 9.84 -11.72 13.34
CA ALA A 232 9.01 -10.56 13.06
C ALA A 232 9.05 -9.51 14.19
N PHE A 233 8.84 -8.24 13.85
CA PHE A 233 8.59 -7.20 14.85
C PHE A 233 7.28 -7.50 15.62
N LYS A 234 7.02 -6.83 16.72
CA LYS A 234 5.76 -6.95 17.47
C LYS A 234 4.86 -5.76 17.16
N GLY A 235 3.69 -6.02 16.56
CA GLY A 235 2.76 -4.96 16.20
C GLY A 235 1.81 -5.34 15.07
N PHE A 236 1.37 -4.33 14.33
CA PHE A 236 0.38 -4.46 13.27
C PHE A 236 0.81 -3.73 12.01
N MET A 237 0.36 -4.23 10.87
CA MET A 237 0.47 -3.57 9.56
C MET A 237 -0.91 -3.50 8.91
N SER A 238 -1.21 -2.41 8.21
CA SER A 238 -2.52 -2.17 7.62
C SER A 238 -2.40 -1.43 6.28
N GLU A 239 -3.37 -1.61 5.40
CA GLU A 239 -3.50 -0.89 4.11
C GLU A 239 -2.22 -0.93 3.28
N PHE A 240 -1.87 -2.11 2.78
CA PHE A 240 -0.69 -2.26 1.95
C PHE A 240 -1.02 -2.04 0.47
N ILE A 241 -0.51 -0.95 -0.08
CA ILE A 241 -0.81 -0.48 -1.43
C ILE A 241 0.48 -0.38 -2.23
N TYR A 242 0.41 -0.77 -3.49
CA TYR A 242 1.46 -0.60 -4.48
C TYR A 242 1.01 0.31 -5.62
N THR A 243 1.93 1.13 -6.14
CA THR A 243 1.75 1.84 -7.40
C THR A 243 2.94 1.58 -8.32
N ARG A 244 2.69 1.47 -9.61
CA ARG A 244 3.70 1.24 -10.64
C ARG A 244 4.37 2.53 -11.12
N TYR A 245 4.17 3.64 -10.41
CA TYR A 245 4.74 4.95 -10.64
C TYR A 245 5.09 5.62 -9.31
N ALA A 246 5.90 6.66 -9.36
CA ALA A 246 6.23 7.44 -8.16
C ALA A 246 5.05 8.32 -7.75
N MET A 247 4.56 8.12 -6.52
CA MET A 247 3.44 8.89 -5.97
C MET A 247 3.77 10.38 -5.88
N SER A 248 2.79 11.20 -6.22
CA SER A 248 2.82 12.64 -5.97
C SER A 248 2.57 12.94 -4.48
N PHE A 249 2.92 14.14 -4.04
CA PHE A 249 2.65 14.58 -2.67
C PHE A 249 1.16 14.52 -2.32
N THR A 250 0.29 14.90 -3.25
CA THR A 250 -1.18 14.87 -3.05
C THR A 250 -1.69 13.44 -2.84
N GLU A 251 -1.18 12.47 -3.59
CA GLU A 251 -1.56 11.06 -3.43
C GLU A 251 -1.09 10.52 -2.07
N ILE A 252 0.13 10.85 -1.65
CA ILE A 252 0.65 10.49 -0.32
C ILE A 252 -0.24 11.07 0.79
N GLN A 253 -0.66 12.35 0.67
CA GLN A 253 -1.56 12.98 1.64
C GLN A 253 -2.96 12.35 1.62
N THR A 254 -3.46 11.96 0.46
CA THR A 254 -4.74 11.25 0.34
C THR A 254 -4.70 9.93 1.09
N LEU A 255 -3.66 9.11 0.88
CA LEU A 255 -3.48 7.84 1.59
C LEU A 255 -3.29 8.04 3.10
N LEU A 256 -2.56 9.08 3.50
CA LEU A 256 -2.41 9.45 4.91
C LEU A 256 -3.77 9.79 5.55
N ASN A 257 -4.63 10.52 4.85
CA ASN A 257 -5.94 10.94 5.36
C ASN A 257 -6.95 9.77 5.43
N MET A 258 -6.76 8.72 4.64
CA MET A 258 -7.61 7.51 4.70
C MET A 258 -7.42 6.76 6.03
N GLY A 259 -6.23 6.82 6.61
CA GLY A 259 -5.91 6.11 7.85
C GLY A 259 -5.71 4.60 7.66
N PRO A 260 -5.43 3.88 8.77
CA PRO A 260 -5.36 2.43 8.77
C PRO A 260 -6.76 1.81 8.62
N SER A 261 -6.84 0.62 8.03
CA SER A 261 -8.10 -0.10 7.87
C SER A 261 -8.71 -0.50 9.21
N SER A 262 -10.03 -0.33 9.31
CA SER A 262 -10.81 -0.89 10.42
C SER A 262 -11.09 -2.39 10.25
N LYS A 263 -10.89 -2.95 9.04
CA LYS A 263 -11.03 -4.38 8.79
C LYS A 263 -9.86 -5.10 9.44
N VAL A 264 -10.14 -6.10 10.25
CA VAL A 264 -9.14 -7.02 10.79
C VAL A 264 -9.20 -8.29 9.97
N LYS A 265 -8.06 -8.95 9.74
CA LYS A 265 -8.07 -10.29 9.15
C LYS A 265 -8.93 -11.17 10.06
N THR A 266 -10.15 -11.43 9.63
CA THR A 266 -10.98 -12.42 10.30
C THR A 266 -10.24 -13.74 10.08
N GLN A 267 -9.65 -14.30 11.13
CA GLN A 267 -9.39 -15.72 11.12
C GLN A 267 -10.73 -16.33 10.72
N VAL A 268 -10.75 -17.05 9.63
CA VAL A 268 -11.86 -17.96 9.37
C VAL A 268 -11.86 -18.83 10.62
N LEU A 269 -12.69 -18.49 11.58
CA LEU A 269 -13.07 -19.39 12.65
C LEU A 269 -13.60 -20.57 11.85
N GLU A 270 -12.83 -21.64 11.77
CA GLU A 270 -13.38 -22.93 11.34
C GLU A 270 -14.61 -23.08 12.22
N LEU A 271 -15.77 -22.87 11.59
CA LEU A 271 -17.03 -23.05 12.31
C LEU A 271 -16.93 -24.40 12.98
N PRO A 272 -17.17 -24.47 14.31
CA PRO A 272 -17.13 -25.76 14.99
C PRO A 272 -17.86 -26.78 14.15
N PRO A 273 -17.36 -27.99 14.00
CA PRO A 273 -17.91 -28.99 13.07
C PRO A 273 -19.44 -29.15 13.13
N TYR A 274 -20.04 -28.89 14.31
CA TYR A 274 -21.49 -28.92 14.54
C TYR A 274 -22.27 -27.71 13.96
N LEU A 275 -21.58 -26.65 13.53
CA LEU A 275 -22.19 -25.51 12.84
C LEU A 275 -21.98 -25.56 11.32
N ALA A 276 -21.25 -26.54 10.82
CA ALA A 276 -21.15 -26.79 9.38
C ALA A 276 -22.45 -27.44 8.89
N ASP A 277 -22.93 -27.03 7.71
CA ASP A 277 -24.18 -27.56 7.12
C ASP A 277 -24.18 -29.08 6.96
N ASN A 278 -23.01 -29.72 6.99
CA ASN A 278 -22.80 -31.16 6.83
C ASN A 278 -22.24 -31.87 8.09
N TRP A 279 -22.33 -31.23 9.26
CA TRP A 279 -21.77 -31.79 10.51
C TRP A 279 -22.30 -33.21 10.86
N TRP A 280 -23.55 -33.48 10.47
CA TRP A 280 -24.23 -34.74 10.69
C TRP A 280 -23.75 -35.86 9.74
N ALA A 281 -23.19 -35.50 8.58
CA ALA A 281 -22.71 -36.48 7.60
C ALA A 281 -21.31 -37.01 7.97
N ASN A 282 -20.49 -36.22 8.68
CA ASN A 282 -19.13 -36.61 9.04
C ASN A 282 -19.07 -37.58 10.23
N ASN A 283 -20.16 -37.75 10.99
CA ASN A 283 -20.23 -38.68 12.12
C ASN A 283 -20.75 -40.09 11.76
N ALA A 284 -21.05 -40.35 10.50
CA ALA A 284 -21.58 -41.64 10.04
C ALA A 284 -20.49 -42.66 9.59
N SER A 285 -19.20 -42.31 9.74
CA SER A 285 -18.08 -43.14 9.25
C SER A 285 -17.01 -43.41 10.34
N SER A 286 -17.42 -43.51 11.60
CA SER A 286 -16.55 -44.06 12.68
C SER A 286 -17.03 -45.36 13.21
#